data_a28ae7c5da845b2a3142ae04b2a8695e
#
_entry.id   a28ae7c5da845b2a3142ae04b2a8695e
#
_cell.length_a   1.000
_cell.length_b   1.000
_cell.length_c   1.000
_cell.angle_alpha   90.00
_cell.angle_beta   90.00
_cell.angle_gamma   90.00
#
_symmetry.space_group_name_H-M   'P 1'
#
loop_
_entity.id
_entity.type
_entity.pdbx_description
1 polymer ?
#
loop_
_entity_poly.entity_id
_entity_poly.type
_entity_poly.pdbx_seq_one_letter_code
_entity_poly.pdbx_strand_id
1 'polypeptide(L)'
;MFGATWANVQPHSGASANAAVMLACLKPGDTILGFDLAHGGHLTHGSPVNYSGKLYRPTFYGVEKETGRIDMDKVAETARREKPQMLICGASAYAREWDYARFRAIADEVGAILLADISHPSGLIAAGLLDNPLPHCHVVTSTTHKTLRGPRGGVIMAGKDFPNPVSYTHLRAHETRI
;
A
#
# COMPACT_ATOMS: atom_id res chain seq x y z
N MET A 1 -10.23 -15.61 3.28
CA MET A 1 -10.86 -14.29 3.06
C MET A 1 -10.19 -13.58 1.89
N PHE A 2 -8.94 -13.14 1.98
CA PHE A 2 -8.23 -12.47 0.87
C PHE A 2 -7.38 -13.40 0.00
N GLY A 3 -7.10 -14.62 0.42
CA GLY A 3 -6.22 -15.57 -0.31
C GLY A 3 -4.74 -15.30 -0.13
N ALA A 4 -4.34 -14.58 0.94
CA ALA A 4 -2.94 -14.33 1.24
C ALA A 4 -2.20 -15.62 1.57
N THR A 5 -0.94 -15.74 1.08
CA THR A 5 -0.06 -16.85 1.43
C THR A 5 0.59 -16.67 2.81
N TRP A 6 0.64 -15.44 3.28
CA TRP A 6 1.15 -15.06 4.59
C TRP A 6 0.44 -13.81 5.10
N ALA A 7 0.20 -13.73 6.40
CA ALA A 7 -0.36 -12.57 7.05
C ALA A 7 0.24 -12.34 8.44
N ASN A 8 0.36 -11.06 8.83
CA ASN A 8 0.73 -10.64 10.18
C ASN A 8 -0.36 -9.71 10.73
N VAL A 9 -0.86 -10.02 11.93
CA VAL A 9 -1.94 -9.30 12.60
C VAL A 9 -1.49 -8.56 13.86
N GLN A 10 -0.18 -8.44 14.06
CA GLN A 10 0.39 -7.73 15.22
C GLN A 10 0.26 -6.20 15.15
N PRO A 11 0.19 -5.53 13.98
CA PRO A 11 0.02 -4.08 13.96
C PRO A 11 -1.26 -3.65 14.67
N HIS A 12 -1.17 -2.64 15.54
CA HIS A 12 -2.34 -2.12 16.24
C HIS A 12 -3.21 -1.19 15.38
N SER A 13 -2.75 -0.82 14.17
CA SER A 13 -3.43 0.09 13.24
C SER A 13 -2.91 -0.07 11.81
N GLY A 14 -3.62 0.46 10.83
CA GLY A 14 -3.13 0.57 9.46
C GLY A 14 -1.86 1.41 9.35
N ALA A 15 -1.73 2.47 10.15
CA ALA A 15 -0.53 3.31 10.17
C ALA A 15 0.70 2.52 10.63
N SER A 16 0.58 1.68 11.66
CA SER A 16 1.68 0.81 12.11
C SER A 16 1.98 -0.31 11.11
N ALA A 17 0.96 -0.85 10.41
CA ALA A 17 1.15 -1.81 9.34
C ALA A 17 1.96 -1.19 8.19
N ASN A 18 1.59 0.01 7.73
CA ASN A 18 2.32 0.73 6.69
C ASN A 18 3.76 1.06 7.13
N ALA A 19 3.94 1.50 8.39
CA ALA A 19 5.27 1.77 8.93
C ALA A 19 6.15 0.53 8.94
N ALA A 20 5.62 -0.61 9.38
CA ALA A 20 6.35 -1.88 9.41
C ALA A 20 6.79 -2.32 8.01
N VAL A 21 5.90 -2.23 7.01
CA VAL A 21 6.22 -2.54 5.61
C VAL A 21 7.30 -1.60 5.07
N MET A 22 7.16 -0.29 5.26
CA MET A 22 8.15 0.68 4.77
C MET A 22 9.51 0.47 5.42
N LEU A 23 9.57 0.28 6.74
CA LEU A 23 10.83 0.04 7.46
C LEU A 23 11.50 -1.29 7.05
N ALA A 24 10.71 -2.31 6.70
CA ALA A 24 11.25 -3.58 6.23
C ALA A 24 11.76 -3.53 4.79
N CYS A 25 11.18 -2.68 3.93
CA CYS A 25 11.43 -2.67 2.50
C CYS A 25 12.29 -1.50 2.02
N LEU A 26 12.40 -0.43 2.79
CA LEU A 26 13.00 0.84 2.38
C LEU A 26 14.11 1.27 3.35
N LYS A 27 15.01 2.09 2.83
CA LYS A 27 16.01 2.82 3.61
C LYS A 27 15.58 4.28 3.76
N PRO A 28 15.95 4.96 4.86
CA PRO A 28 15.75 6.41 4.97
C PRO A 28 16.29 7.15 3.74
N GLY A 29 15.48 8.06 3.18
CA GLY A 29 15.81 8.80 1.96
C GLY A 29 15.34 8.15 0.66
N ASP A 30 14.88 6.88 0.68
CA ASP A 30 14.29 6.24 -0.50
C ASP A 30 13.05 7.00 -0.99
N THR A 31 12.83 6.99 -2.30
CA THR A 31 11.67 7.66 -2.90
C THR A 31 10.44 6.76 -2.80
N ILE A 32 9.33 7.35 -2.37
CA ILE A 32 8.01 6.72 -2.40
C ILE A 32 7.08 7.54 -3.31
N LEU A 33 6.24 6.85 -4.10
CA LEU A 33 5.22 7.46 -4.91
C LEU A 33 3.84 7.05 -4.37
N GLY A 34 3.13 7.99 -3.76
CA GLY A 34 1.86 7.76 -3.11
C GLY A 34 0.72 8.59 -3.70
N PHE A 35 -0.52 8.27 -3.31
CA PHE A 35 -1.68 9.06 -3.68
C PHE A 35 -1.75 10.33 -2.83
N ASP A 36 -1.90 11.48 -3.48
CA ASP A 36 -1.88 12.79 -2.85
C ASP A 36 -2.98 12.91 -1.76
N LEU A 37 -2.59 13.40 -0.59
CA LEU A 37 -3.49 13.63 0.53
C LEU A 37 -4.64 14.59 0.15
N ALA A 38 -4.35 15.64 -0.65
CA ALA A 38 -5.34 16.59 -1.13
C ALA A 38 -6.39 15.97 -2.07
N HIS A 39 -6.06 14.83 -2.68
CA HIS A 39 -6.94 14.08 -3.58
C HIS A 39 -7.59 12.85 -2.90
N GLY A 40 -7.41 12.69 -1.59
CA GLY A 40 -8.01 11.62 -0.81
C GLY A 40 -7.04 10.52 -0.36
N GLY A 41 -5.73 10.75 -0.46
CA GLY A 41 -4.71 9.87 0.08
C GLY A 41 -4.74 9.72 1.60
N HIS A 42 -3.77 9.01 2.15
CA HIS A 42 -3.62 8.85 3.59
C HIS A 42 -2.33 9.49 4.08
N LEU A 43 -2.29 9.95 5.34
CA LEU A 43 -1.10 10.56 5.96
C LEU A 43 0.16 9.69 5.81
N THR A 44 0.02 8.37 5.95
CA THR A 44 1.15 7.42 5.84
C THR A 44 1.64 7.17 4.42
N HIS A 45 1.05 7.82 3.41
CA HIS A 45 1.49 7.71 2.01
C HIS A 45 2.46 8.83 1.60
N GLY A 46 3.16 9.45 2.56
CA GLY A 46 4.19 10.44 2.29
C GLY A 46 3.87 11.87 2.77
N SER A 47 2.80 12.08 3.55
CA SER A 47 2.50 13.42 4.08
C SER A 47 3.66 13.97 4.91
N PRO A 48 4.06 15.25 4.71
CA PRO A 48 5.21 15.84 5.41
C PRO A 48 5.05 15.93 6.93
N VAL A 49 3.82 15.86 7.44
CA VAL A 49 3.57 15.82 8.89
C VAL A 49 3.66 14.42 9.49
N ASN A 50 3.75 13.39 8.64
CA ASN A 50 3.82 11.99 9.03
C ASN A 50 5.26 11.47 8.97
N TYR A 51 5.55 10.35 9.67
CA TYR A 51 6.86 9.68 9.60
C TYR A 51 7.28 9.38 8.16
N SER A 52 6.33 8.98 7.29
CA SER A 52 6.60 8.61 5.92
C SER A 52 7.14 9.76 5.07
N GLY A 53 6.66 10.98 5.30
CA GLY A 53 7.19 12.18 4.64
C GLY A 53 8.45 12.75 5.29
N LYS A 54 8.79 12.29 6.52
CA LYS A 54 10.01 12.73 7.23
C LYS A 54 11.19 11.79 6.98
N LEU A 55 10.95 10.49 6.84
CA LEU A 55 11.98 9.47 6.65
C LEU A 55 12.30 9.23 5.18
N TYR A 56 11.31 9.37 4.29
CA TYR A 56 11.43 9.07 2.87
C TYR A 56 11.28 10.34 2.04
N ARG A 57 11.60 10.26 0.76
CA ARG A 57 11.37 11.32 -0.22
C ARG A 57 10.02 11.07 -0.92
N PRO A 58 8.94 11.71 -0.49
CA PRO A 58 7.62 11.48 -1.06
C PRO A 58 7.46 12.22 -2.39
N THR A 59 6.85 11.53 -3.35
CA THR A 59 6.30 12.08 -4.58
C THR A 59 4.85 11.62 -4.71
N PHE A 60 4.04 12.33 -5.51
CA PHE A 60 2.61 12.11 -5.49
C PHE A 60 2.02 12.00 -6.89
N TYR A 61 0.98 11.20 -7.00
CA TYR A 61 0.02 11.21 -8.09
C TYR A 61 -1.37 11.53 -7.55
N GLY A 62 -2.29 11.93 -8.41
CA GLY A 62 -3.63 12.35 -8.00
C GLY A 62 -4.69 11.99 -9.01
N VAL A 63 -5.85 12.65 -8.89
CA VAL A 63 -6.97 12.51 -9.84
C VAL A 63 -6.98 13.68 -10.83
N GLU A 64 -7.49 13.40 -12.02
CA GLU A 64 -7.82 14.43 -13.01
C GLU A 64 -9.02 15.24 -12.53
N LYS A 65 -8.91 16.57 -12.65
CA LYS A 65 -9.93 17.52 -12.17
C LYS A 65 -11.28 17.30 -12.83
N GLU A 66 -11.28 17.02 -14.12
CA GLU A 66 -12.49 16.90 -14.93
C GLU A 66 -13.24 15.59 -14.69
N THR A 67 -12.51 14.50 -14.41
CA THR A 67 -13.08 13.15 -14.33
C THR A 67 -13.14 12.62 -12.90
N GLY A 68 -12.35 13.17 -11.99
CA GLY A 68 -12.14 12.62 -10.65
C GLY A 68 -11.50 11.22 -10.67
N ARG A 69 -10.84 10.84 -11.77
CA ARG A 69 -10.17 9.54 -11.93
C ARG A 69 -8.67 9.68 -11.90
N ILE A 70 -8.01 8.62 -11.48
CA ILE A 70 -6.54 8.49 -11.60
C ILE A 70 -6.22 8.24 -13.07
N ASP A 71 -5.35 9.07 -13.65
CA ASP A 71 -4.78 8.85 -14.98
C ASP A 71 -3.54 7.96 -14.84
N MET A 72 -3.67 6.71 -15.27
CA MET A 72 -2.61 5.71 -15.12
C MET A 72 -1.38 5.99 -16.00
N ASP A 73 -1.52 6.72 -17.09
CA ASP A 73 -0.38 7.11 -17.92
C ASP A 73 0.45 8.20 -17.22
N LYS A 74 -0.19 9.14 -16.54
CA LYS A 74 0.49 10.12 -15.68
C LYS A 74 1.16 9.47 -14.46
N VAL A 75 0.55 8.44 -13.88
CA VAL A 75 1.20 7.65 -12.82
C VAL A 75 2.47 7.00 -13.38
N ALA A 76 2.41 6.37 -14.56
CA ALA A 76 3.56 5.75 -15.20
C ALA A 76 4.66 6.75 -15.53
N GLU A 77 4.30 7.91 -16.09
CA GLU A 77 5.25 9.00 -16.38
C GLU A 77 5.96 9.47 -15.11
N THR A 78 5.20 9.70 -14.04
CA THR A 78 5.73 10.11 -12.75
C THR A 78 6.66 9.04 -12.17
N ALA A 79 6.28 7.77 -12.24
CA ALA A 79 7.10 6.66 -11.76
C ALA A 79 8.43 6.56 -12.53
N ARG A 80 8.42 6.71 -13.87
CA ARG A 80 9.64 6.73 -14.69
C ARG A 80 10.58 7.88 -14.35
N ARG A 81 10.01 9.07 -14.10
CA ARG A 81 10.78 10.27 -13.75
C ARG A 81 11.37 10.17 -12.34
N GLU A 82 10.58 9.77 -11.36
CA GLU A 82 10.97 9.79 -9.95
C GLU A 82 11.68 8.51 -9.49
N LYS A 83 11.53 7.39 -10.22
CA LYS A 83 12.10 6.06 -9.94
C LYS A 83 11.94 5.65 -8.47
N PRO A 84 10.70 5.58 -7.98
CA PRO A 84 10.45 5.26 -6.59
C PRO A 84 10.88 3.83 -6.25
N GLN A 85 11.33 3.60 -5.02
CA GLN A 85 11.57 2.27 -4.48
C GLN A 85 10.25 1.61 -4.04
N MET A 86 9.23 2.43 -3.75
CA MET A 86 7.88 1.92 -3.45
C MET A 86 6.82 2.76 -4.15
N LEU A 87 5.89 2.08 -4.81
CA LEU A 87 4.65 2.64 -5.34
C LEU A 87 3.50 2.22 -4.41
N ILE A 88 2.69 3.18 -3.97
CA ILE A 88 1.60 2.95 -3.01
C ILE A 88 0.27 3.24 -3.70
N CYS A 89 -0.60 2.25 -3.80
CA CYS A 89 -1.99 2.40 -4.21
C CYS A 89 -2.94 2.21 -3.02
N GLY A 90 -3.97 3.03 -2.96
CA GLY A 90 -4.91 3.08 -1.84
C GLY A 90 -5.22 4.50 -1.42
N ALA A 91 -6.39 4.70 -0.86
CA ALA A 91 -6.87 6.02 -0.45
C ALA A 91 -7.82 5.93 0.75
N SER A 92 -7.98 7.06 1.42
CA SER A 92 -9.01 7.26 2.43
C SER A 92 -10.35 7.67 1.81
N ALA A 93 -10.31 8.39 0.68
CA ALA A 93 -11.48 9.03 0.08
C ALA A 93 -11.48 8.96 -1.45
N TYR A 94 -11.23 7.79 -2.02
CA TYR A 94 -11.35 7.55 -3.45
C TYR A 94 -12.44 6.49 -3.69
N ALA A 95 -13.55 6.89 -4.31
CA ALA A 95 -14.76 6.08 -4.46
C ALA A 95 -14.77 5.22 -5.75
N ARG A 96 -13.66 5.07 -6.40
CA ARG A 96 -13.51 4.29 -7.63
C ARG A 96 -12.68 3.04 -7.38
N GLU A 97 -12.80 2.07 -8.26
CA GLU A 97 -11.98 0.86 -8.25
C GLU A 97 -10.53 1.18 -8.65
N TRP A 98 -9.61 0.39 -8.14
CA TRP A 98 -8.18 0.52 -8.40
C TRP A 98 -7.76 -0.49 -9.46
N ASP A 99 -7.11 -0.05 -10.51
CA ASP A 99 -6.49 -0.93 -11.50
C ASP A 99 -5.17 -1.49 -10.97
N TYR A 100 -5.25 -2.47 -10.07
CA TYR A 100 -4.08 -3.07 -9.44
C TYR A 100 -3.15 -3.72 -10.46
N ALA A 101 -3.67 -4.27 -11.55
CA ALA A 101 -2.87 -4.87 -12.62
C ALA A 101 -2.00 -3.81 -13.32
N ARG A 102 -2.57 -2.64 -13.61
CA ARG A 102 -1.83 -1.54 -14.22
C ARG A 102 -0.81 -0.94 -13.26
N PHE A 103 -1.17 -0.79 -11.97
CA PHE A 103 -0.20 -0.38 -10.93
C PHE A 103 0.96 -1.37 -10.83
N ARG A 104 0.70 -2.69 -10.91
CA ARG A 104 1.75 -3.71 -10.91
C ARG A 104 2.67 -3.56 -12.12
N ALA A 105 2.13 -3.40 -13.31
CA ALA A 105 2.93 -3.21 -14.52
C ALA A 105 3.87 -1.99 -14.41
N ILE A 106 3.36 -0.89 -13.86
CA ILE A 106 4.16 0.33 -13.61
C ILE A 106 5.26 0.06 -12.57
N ALA A 107 4.93 -0.62 -11.47
CA ALA A 107 5.91 -0.95 -10.43
C ALA A 107 7.03 -1.84 -10.97
N ASP A 108 6.69 -2.87 -11.75
CA ASP A 108 7.66 -3.77 -12.37
C ASP A 108 8.56 -3.03 -13.37
N GLU A 109 8.00 -2.10 -14.16
CA GLU A 109 8.76 -1.30 -15.13
C GLU A 109 9.88 -0.49 -14.48
N VAL A 110 9.63 0.06 -13.27
CA VAL A 110 10.60 0.91 -12.56
C VAL A 110 11.35 0.18 -11.43
N GLY A 111 11.06 -1.11 -11.22
CA GLY A 111 11.67 -1.91 -10.15
C GLY A 111 11.18 -1.54 -8.75
N ALA A 112 9.98 -1.00 -8.62
CA ALA A 112 9.40 -0.59 -7.35
C ALA A 112 8.65 -1.73 -6.66
N ILE A 113 8.63 -1.72 -5.33
CA ILE A 113 7.70 -2.55 -4.56
C ILE A 113 6.31 -1.91 -4.64
N LEU A 114 5.28 -2.69 -4.98
CA LEU A 114 3.90 -2.25 -4.96
C LEU A 114 3.23 -2.59 -3.63
N LEU A 115 2.85 -1.56 -2.88
CA LEU A 115 2.05 -1.65 -1.65
C LEU A 115 0.62 -1.20 -1.93
N ALA A 116 -0.38 -2.03 -1.59
CA ALA A 116 -1.78 -1.64 -1.57
C ALA A 116 -2.29 -1.44 -0.14
N ASP A 117 -2.70 -0.22 0.20
CA ASP A 117 -3.42 0.05 1.45
C ASP A 117 -4.93 0.00 1.19
N ILE A 118 -5.55 -1.10 1.60
CA ILE A 118 -6.98 -1.36 1.40
C ILE A 118 -7.83 -1.10 2.65
N SER A 119 -7.33 -0.32 3.58
CA SER A 119 -7.99 -0.09 4.87
C SER A 119 -9.46 0.34 4.75
N HIS A 120 -9.82 1.12 3.75
CA HIS A 120 -11.21 1.56 3.55
C HIS A 120 -12.07 0.54 2.80
N PRO A 121 -11.66 -0.01 1.63
CA PRO A 121 -12.46 -0.94 0.85
C PRO A 121 -12.38 -2.40 1.30
N SER A 122 -11.59 -2.73 2.32
CA SER A 122 -11.27 -4.13 2.69
C SER A 122 -12.47 -5.01 2.93
N GLY A 123 -13.56 -4.49 3.53
CA GLY A 123 -14.79 -5.26 3.72
C GLY A 123 -15.52 -5.58 2.41
N LEU A 124 -15.49 -4.66 1.44
CA LEU A 124 -16.07 -4.87 0.11
C LEU A 124 -15.27 -5.88 -0.70
N ILE A 125 -13.93 -5.80 -0.61
CA ILE A 125 -13.01 -6.76 -1.23
C ILE A 125 -13.22 -8.16 -0.63
N ALA A 126 -13.34 -8.25 0.70
CA ALA A 126 -13.60 -9.52 1.39
C ALA A 126 -14.95 -10.14 1.01
N ALA A 127 -15.92 -9.31 0.67
CA ALA A 127 -17.24 -9.74 0.18
C ALA A 127 -17.27 -10.05 -1.33
N GLY A 128 -16.17 -9.88 -2.05
CA GLY A 128 -16.07 -10.07 -3.49
C GLY A 128 -16.80 -9.02 -4.34
N LEU A 129 -17.04 -7.84 -3.76
CA LEU A 129 -17.68 -6.71 -4.43
C LEU A 129 -16.70 -5.76 -5.12
N LEU A 130 -15.43 -5.85 -4.78
CA LEU A 130 -14.32 -5.12 -5.40
C LEU A 130 -13.16 -6.06 -5.66
N ASP A 131 -12.30 -5.71 -6.58
CA ASP A 131 -11.13 -6.49 -6.96
C ASP A 131 -10.15 -6.69 -5.80
N ASN A 132 -9.58 -7.90 -5.74
CA ASN A 132 -8.60 -8.26 -4.73
C ASN A 132 -7.19 -7.85 -5.20
N PRO A 133 -6.44 -7.03 -4.45
CA PRO A 133 -5.09 -6.62 -4.81
C PRO A 133 -4.04 -7.72 -4.71
N LEU A 134 -4.25 -8.76 -3.91
CA LEU A 134 -3.23 -9.77 -3.60
C LEU A 134 -2.65 -10.50 -4.82
N PRO A 135 -3.40 -10.79 -5.90
CA PRO A 135 -2.81 -11.36 -7.11
C PRO A 135 -1.84 -10.42 -7.84
N HIS A 136 -1.90 -9.13 -7.57
CA HIS A 136 -1.16 -8.10 -8.28
C HIS A 136 -0.10 -7.40 -7.41
N CYS A 137 -0.40 -7.15 -6.15
CA CYS A 137 0.46 -6.35 -5.27
C CYS A 137 1.46 -7.22 -4.51
N HIS A 138 2.68 -6.71 -4.30
CA HIS A 138 3.69 -7.40 -3.51
C HIS A 138 3.29 -7.49 -2.03
N VAL A 139 2.75 -6.40 -1.48
CA VAL A 139 2.30 -6.32 -0.10
C VAL A 139 0.96 -5.60 -0.05
N VAL A 140 0.08 -6.06 0.82
CA VAL A 140 -1.22 -5.45 1.08
C VAL A 140 -1.35 -5.17 2.57
N THR A 141 -1.76 -3.97 2.93
CA THR A 141 -2.06 -3.58 4.30
C THR A 141 -3.53 -3.23 4.46
N SER A 142 -4.06 -3.42 5.65
CA SER A 142 -5.42 -3.00 6.00
C SER A 142 -5.55 -2.70 7.47
N THR A 143 -6.57 -1.92 7.82
CA THR A 143 -7.15 -1.92 9.16
C THR A 143 -8.20 -3.03 9.28
N THR A 144 -8.47 -3.45 10.52
CA THR A 144 -9.53 -4.43 10.79
C THR A 144 -10.85 -3.81 11.26
N HIS A 145 -10.86 -2.52 11.63
CA HIS A 145 -11.94 -1.82 12.32
C HIS A 145 -12.75 -0.84 11.45
N LYS A 146 -12.55 -0.85 10.13
CA LYS A 146 -13.33 -0.04 9.17
C LYS A 146 -14.42 -0.91 8.52
N THR A 147 -14.43 -1.05 7.21
CA THR A 147 -15.43 -1.87 6.51
C THR A 147 -15.35 -3.36 6.83
N LEU A 148 -14.21 -3.87 7.31
CA LEU A 148 -14.10 -5.24 7.85
C LEU A 148 -14.90 -5.46 9.13
N ARG A 149 -15.28 -4.38 9.86
CA ARG A 149 -16.11 -4.40 11.06
C ARG A 149 -15.56 -5.25 12.22
N GLY A 150 -14.24 -5.42 12.28
CA GLY A 150 -13.53 -6.12 13.35
C GLY A 150 -13.09 -5.19 14.49
N PRO A 151 -12.42 -5.74 15.51
CA PRO A 151 -11.77 -4.95 16.55
C PRO A 151 -10.66 -4.07 15.95
N ARG A 152 -10.24 -3.04 16.71
CA ARG A 152 -9.14 -2.18 16.29
C ARG A 152 -7.85 -2.96 16.13
N GLY A 153 -7.25 -2.85 14.97
CA GLY A 153 -6.01 -3.51 14.61
C GLY A 153 -5.61 -3.20 13.17
N GLY A 154 -4.48 -3.74 12.77
CA GLY A 154 -3.98 -3.73 11.41
C GLY A 154 -3.57 -5.13 10.96
N VAL A 155 -3.47 -5.31 9.65
CA VAL A 155 -2.99 -6.54 9.05
C VAL A 155 -2.05 -6.22 7.90
N ILE A 156 -1.00 -7.03 7.76
CA ILE A 156 -0.08 -7.04 6.62
C ILE A 156 -0.26 -8.39 5.94
N MET A 157 -0.42 -8.39 4.64
CA MET A 157 -0.59 -9.59 3.83
C MET A 157 0.41 -9.58 2.68
N ALA A 158 0.99 -10.72 2.35
CA ALA A 158 1.88 -10.89 1.21
C ALA A 158 1.35 -11.95 0.25
N GLY A 159 1.51 -11.70 -1.04
CA GLY A 159 1.30 -12.66 -2.11
C GLY A 159 2.55 -13.52 -2.36
N LYS A 160 2.50 -14.36 -3.39
CA LYS A 160 3.62 -15.27 -3.75
C LYS A 160 4.86 -14.52 -4.22
N ASP A 161 4.67 -13.37 -4.86
CA ASP A 161 5.72 -12.63 -5.55
C ASP A 161 6.37 -11.54 -4.70
N PHE A 162 6.27 -11.64 -3.39
CA PHE A 162 6.93 -10.67 -2.52
C PHE A 162 8.46 -10.78 -2.66
N PRO A 163 9.16 -9.71 -3.16
CA PRO A 163 10.53 -9.85 -3.66
C PRO A 163 11.60 -9.98 -2.58
N ASN A 164 11.27 -9.84 -1.29
CA ASN A 164 12.27 -9.79 -0.22
C ASN A 164 12.05 -10.86 0.87
N PRO A 165 12.73 -12.04 0.76
CA PRO A 165 12.66 -13.06 1.80
C PRO A 165 13.23 -12.63 3.16
N VAL A 166 14.10 -11.60 3.21
CA VAL A 166 14.66 -11.09 4.48
C VAL A 166 13.62 -10.28 5.24
N SER A 167 12.80 -9.48 4.56
CA SER A 167 11.69 -8.79 5.21
C SER A 167 10.59 -9.75 5.66
N TYR A 168 10.43 -10.89 4.98
CA TYR A 168 9.57 -11.98 5.42
C TYR A 168 10.01 -12.57 6.76
N THR A 169 11.31 -12.77 6.97
CA THR A 169 11.86 -13.21 8.25
C THR A 169 11.82 -12.13 9.32
N HIS A 170 12.02 -10.85 8.96
CA HIS A 170 11.90 -9.73 9.89
C HIS A 170 10.46 -9.49 10.36
N LEU A 171 9.49 -9.60 9.45
CA LEU A 171 8.08 -9.52 9.80
C LEU A 171 7.62 -10.75 10.63
N ARG A 172 8.33 -11.88 10.52
CA ARG A 172 8.12 -13.08 11.34
C ARG A 172 8.86 -13.08 12.68
N ALA A 173 9.92 -12.30 12.84
CA ALA A 173 10.82 -12.37 14.00
C ALA A 173 10.14 -12.05 15.35
N HIS A 174 8.87 -11.66 15.34
CA HIS A 174 8.05 -11.39 16.53
C HIS A 174 6.96 -12.46 16.76
N GLU A 175 6.97 -13.58 16.05
CA GLU A 175 6.16 -14.72 16.46
C GLU A 175 6.81 -15.35 17.69
N THR A 176 6.34 -14.96 18.88
CA THR A 176 6.58 -15.70 20.10
C THR A 176 6.00 -17.10 19.90
N ARG A 177 6.86 -18.11 19.81
CA ARG A 177 6.44 -19.49 19.99
C ARG A 177 5.92 -19.61 21.43
N ILE A 178 4.62 -19.81 21.56
CA ILE A 178 4.00 -20.31 22.78
C ILE A 178 4.09 -21.83 22.70
#